data_50d452d595a17e60de2fef2e7de44e67
#
_entry.id   50d452d595a17e60de2fef2e7de44e67
#
_cell.length_a   1.000
_cell.length_b   1.000
_cell.length_c   1.000
_cell.angle_alpha   90.00
_cell.angle_beta   90.00
_cell.angle_gamma   90.00
#
_symmetry.space_group_name_H-M   'P 1'
#
loop_
_entity.id
_entity.type
_entity.pdbx_description
1 polymer ?
#
loop_
_entity_poly.entity_id
_entity_poly.type
_entity_poly.pdbx_seq_one_letter_code
_entity_poly.pdbx_strand_id
1 'polypeptide(L)'
;IMPDLTCMGKIIGGGLPVGAYGGKKEIMMHVAPVGPVYQAGTLSGNPLAMAAGMAILDELAKPGVYEAIEAKTKKLVDGLRQAASQAGVNVSINHSASLFTIFFTETPVDSYAAAMTSNTEQFKVFFQSMLDQGYYLPPSQFECWFVSQAHSDEDIANTILAAEKAF
;
A
#
# COMPACT_ATOMS: atom_id res chain seq x y z
N ILE A 1 6.55 17.63 8.62
CA ILE A 1 7.33 18.16 7.49
C ILE A 1 6.37 18.82 6.52
N MET A 2 6.68 20.05 6.11
CA MET A 2 5.90 20.77 5.09
C MET A 2 6.72 20.75 3.79
N PRO A 3 6.29 19.97 2.76
CA PRO A 3 7.02 19.89 1.50
C PRO A 3 6.85 21.17 0.67
N ASP A 4 7.81 21.44 -0.20
CA ASP A 4 7.69 22.51 -1.20
C ASP A 4 6.78 22.13 -2.36
N LEU A 5 6.84 20.85 -2.77
CA LEU A 5 5.98 20.23 -3.76
C LEU A 5 5.48 18.87 -3.26
N THR A 6 4.27 18.52 -3.65
CA THR A 6 3.65 17.20 -3.42
C THR A 6 3.27 16.59 -4.76
N CYS A 7 3.69 15.35 -4.99
CA CYS A 7 3.28 14.57 -6.15
C CYS A 7 2.32 13.45 -5.71
N MET A 8 1.27 13.25 -6.49
CA MET A 8 0.24 12.24 -6.24
C MET A 8 0.02 11.40 -7.49
N GLY A 9 -0.35 10.14 -7.30
CA GLY A 9 -0.63 9.23 -8.40
C GLY A 9 -1.43 8.03 -7.94
N LYS A 10 -1.48 7.02 -8.79
CA LYS A 10 -2.13 5.72 -8.52
C LYS A 10 -3.59 5.86 -8.10
N ILE A 11 -3.89 5.78 -6.80
CA ILE A 11 -5.26 5.78 -6.26
C ILE A 11 -6.08 7.00 -6.69
N ILE A 12 -5.46 8.18 -6.88
CA ILE A 12 -6.18 9.38 -7.32
C ILE A 12 -6.79 9.25 -8.70
N GLY A 13 -6.39 8.25 -9.48
CA GLY A 13 -6.94 7.96 -10.80
C GLY A 13 -8.10 6.96 -10.79
N GLY A 14 -8.46 6.39 -9.63
CA GLY A 14 -9.53 5.40 -9.56
C GLY A 14 -9.29 4.16 -10.45
N GLY A 15 -8.04 3.72 -10.58
CA GLY A 15 -7.61 2.64 -11.45
C GLY A 15 -7.14 3.08 -12.86
N LEU A 16 -7.32 4.35 -13.20
CA LEU A 16 -6.87 4.92 -14.49
C LEU A 16 -5.59 5.76 -14.32
N PRO A 17 -4.81 5.98 -15.40
CA PRO A 17 -3.52 6.66 -15.32
C PRO A 17 -3.71 8.15 -15.07
N VAL A 18 -3.51 8.58 -13.84
CA VAL A 18 -3.52 9.97 -13.40
C VAL A 18 -2.29 10.25 -12.54
N GLY A 19 -1.68 11.38 -12.78
CA GLY A 19 -0.69 11.99 -11.91
C GLY A 19 -1.07 13.44 -11.63
N ALA A 20 -0.77 13.91 -10.44
CA ALA A 20 -0.94 15.31 -10.05
C ALA A 20 0.29 15.78 -9.28
N TYR A 21 0.56 17.06 -9.37
CA TYR A 21 1.56 17.73 -8.55
C TYR A 21 1.06 19.12 -8.19
N GLY A 22 1.50 19.60 -7.05
CA GLY A 22 1.14 20.91 -6.55
C GLY A 22 2.04 21.30 -5.38
N GLY A 23 1.94 22.52 -4.93
CA GLY A 23 2.76 23.00 -3.82
C GLY A 23 2.72 24.51 -3.64
N LYS A 24 3.82 25.07 -3.16
CA LYS A 24 3.94 26.50 -2.90
C LYS A 24 3.63 27.32 -4.14
N LYS A 25 2.82 28.36 -3.96
CA LYS A 25 2.35 29.21 -5.06
C LYS A 25 3.50 29.78 -5.89
N GLU A 26 4.55 30.27 -5.23
CA GLU A 26 5.72 30.83 -5.90
C GLU A 26 6.41 29.82 -6.84
N ILE A 27 6.40 28.53 -6.51
CA ILE A 27 6.94 27.48 -7.37
C ILE A 27 5.97 27.16 -8.51
N MET A 28 4.68 26.99 -8.20
CA MET A 28 3.67 26.63 -9.19
C MET A 28 3.45 27.73 -10.24
N MET A 29 3.71 28.99 -9.92
CA MET A 29 3.64 30.11 -10.86
C MET A 29 4.71 30.05 -11.98
N HIS A 30 5.72 29.18 -11.85
CA HIS A 30 6.66 28.92 -12.96
C HIS A 30 6.09 27.99 -14.04
N VAL A 31 4.97 27.31 -13.79
CA VAL A 31 4.37 26.40 -14.78
C VAL A 31 3.56 27.20 -15.80
N ALA A 32 3.71 26.80 -17.07
CA ALA A 32 2.96 27.41 -18.17
C ALA A 32 1.43 27.26 -17.95
N PRO A 33 0.59 28.23 -18.42
CA PRO A 33 0.94 29.39 -19.26
C PRO A 33 1.46 30.63 -18.49
N VAL A 34 1.46 30.57 -17.16
CA VAL A 34 1.86 31.71 -16.32
C VAL A 34 3.38 31.89 -16.33
N GLY A 35 4.13 30.80 -16.23
CA GLY A 35 5.59 30.79 -16.20
C GLY A 35 6.19 30.06 -17.42
N PRO A 36 7.53 29.99 -17.49
CA PRO A 36 8.23 29.43 -18.64
C PRO A 36 8.35 27.91 -18.66
N VAL A 37 7.97 27.21 -17.58
CA VAL A 37 8.12 25.76 -17.47
C VAL A 37 6.97 25.06 -18.19
N TYR A 38 7.29 24.49 -19.36
CA TYR A 38 6.31 23.76 -20.15
C TYR A 38 5.96 22.41 -19.52
N GLN A 39 4.65 22.12 -19.46
CA GLN A 39 4.13 20.82 -19.06
C GLN A 39 2.99 20.44 -20.01
N ALA A 40 3.08 19.25 -20.57
CA ALA A 40 2.03 18.67 -21.41
C ALA A 40 2.10 17.15 -21.39
N GLY A 41 0.96 16.53 -21.67
CA GLY A 41 0.83 15.09 -21.86
C GLY A 41 -0.45 14.78 -22.59
N THR A 42 -0.41 13.89 -23.55
CA THR A 42 -1.57 13.54 -24.40
C THR A 42 -2.78 13.11 -23.56
N LEU A 43 -2.54 12.40 -22.46
CA LEU A 43 -3.59 11.92 -21.54
C LEU A 43 -3.88 12.86 -20.36
N SER A 44 -3.18 14.00 -20.26
CA SER A 44 -3.42 14.98 -19.20
C SER A 44 -4.85 15.52 -19.26
N GLY A 45 -5.57 15.42 -18.15
CA GLY A 45 -6.97 15.85 -18.08
C GLY A 45 -7.94 14.98 -18.87
N ASN A 46 -7.57 13.75 -19.21
CA ASN A 46 -8.48 12.80 -19.87
C ASN A 46 -9.81 12.68 -19.12
N PRO A 47 -10.97 12.94 -19.77
CA PRO A 47 -12.27 13.01 -19.07
C PRO A 47 -12.64 11.74 -18.33
N LEU A 48 -12.32 10.57 -18.89
CA LEU A 48 -12.59 9.28 -18.25
C LEU A 48 -11.79 9.11 -16.97
N ALA A 49 -10.48 9.42 -17.02
CA ALA A 49 -9.61 9.35 -15.87
C ALA A 49 -9.96 10.40 -14.80
N MET A 50 -10.41 11.58 -15.21
CA MET A 50 -10.88 12.60 -14.27
C MET A 50 -12.18 12.16 -13.58
N ALA A 51 -13.14 11.59 -14.31
CA ALA A 51 -14.37 11.08 -13.72
C ALA A 51 -14.12 9.92 -12.72
N ALA A 52 -13.24 8.97 -13.08
CA ALA A 52 -12.88 7.88 -12.20
C ALA A 52 -12.11 8.38 -10.95
N GLY A 53 -11.20 9.34 -11.12
CA GLY A 53 -10.49 9.98 -10.00
C GLY A 53 -11.42 10.74 -9.06
N MET A 54 -12.38 11.49 -9.59
CA MET A 54 -13.40 12.15 -8.77
C MET A 54 -14.21 11.14 -7.97
N ALA A 55 -14.69 10.06 -8.61
CA ALA A 55 -15.49 9.04 -7.94
C ALA A 55 -14.75 8.37 -6.77
N ILE A 56 -13.48 8.04 -6.94
CA ILE A 56 -12.70 7.44 -5.84
C ILE A 56 -12.41 8.45 -4.72
N LEU A 57 -12.14 9.70 -5.06
CA LEU A 57 -11.90 10.75 -4.05
C LEU A 57 -13.16 11.04 -3.25
N ASP A 58 -14.34 11.07 -3.89
CA ASP A 58 -15.63 11.24 -3.21
C ASP A 58 -15.92 10.05 -2.28
N GLU A 59 -15.58 8.83 -2.68
CA GLU A 59 -15.70 7.65 -1.82
C GLU A 59 -14.78 7.74 -0.61
N LEU A 60 -13.51 8.08 -0.83
CA LEU A 60 -12.52 8.19 0.23
C LEU A 60 -12.79 9.36 1.21
N ALA A 61 -13.50 10.40 0.76
CA ALA A 61 -13.89 11.53 1.61
C ALA A 61 -15.05 11.22 2.57
N LYS A 62 -15.73 10.09 2.41
CA LYS A 62 -16.82 9.70 3.30
C LYS A 62 -16.31 9.41 4.71
N PRO A 63 -17.01 9.86 5.76
CA PRO A 63 -16.68 9.55 7.14
C PRO A 63 -16.60 8.04 7.37
N GLY A 64 -15.59 7.60 8.11
CA GLY A 64 -15.42 6.19 8.52
C GLY A 64 -14.73 5.30 7.49
N VAL A 65 -14.47 5.75 6.27
CA VAL A 65 -13.82 4.90 5.24
C VAL A 65 -12.39 4.58 5.61
N TYR A 66 -11.59 5.56 5.99
CA TYR A 66 -10.20 5.33 6.40
C TYR A 66 -10.10 4.51 7.67
N GLU A 67 -10.95 4.79 8.65
CA GLU A 67 -11.02 4.05 9.92
C GLU A 67 -11.38 2.58 9.70
N ALA A 68 -12.31 2.30 8.78
CA ALA A 68 -12.69 0.94 8.44
C ALA A 68 -11.56 0.17 7.75
N ILE A 69 -10.82 0.81 6.85
CA ILE A 69 -9.66 0.20 6.18
C ILE A 69 -8.55 -0.07 7.20
N GLU A 70 -8.26 0.90 8.07
CA GLU A 70 -7.25 0.75 9.12
C GLU A 70 -7.59 -0.38 10.09
N ALA A 71 -8.85 -0.50 10.50
CA ALA A 71 -9.31 -1.59 11.35
C ALA A 71 -9.12 -2.98 10.70
N LYS A 72 -9.43 -3.12 9.41
CA LYS A 72 -9.18 -4.34 8.64
C LYS A 72 -7.69 -4.66 8.55
N THR A 73 -6.87 -3.65 8.27
CA THR A 73 -5.41 -3.80 8.20
C THR A 73 -4.84 -4.26 9.54
N LYS A 74 -5.26 -3.62 10.62
CA LYS A 74 -4.85 -4.01 11.98
C LYS A 74 -5.23 -5.45 12.30
N LYS A 75 -6.47 -5.86 11.98
CA LYS A 75 -6.95 -7.24 12.19
C LYS A 75 -6.08 -8.24 11.43
N LEU A 76 -5.76 -7.96 10.18
CA LEU A 76 -4.89 -8.81 9.36
C LEU A 76 -3.48 -8.88 9.95
N VAL A 77 -2.87 -7.75 10.26
CA VAL A 77 -1.51 -7.68 10.82
C VAL A 77 -1.40 -8.40 12.16
N ASP A 78 -2.37 -8.23 13.04
CA ASP A 78 -2.38 -8.92 14.34
C ASP A 78 -2.56 -10.43 14.17
N GLY A 79 -3.42 -10.87 13.23
CA GLY A 79 -3.58 -12.27 12.88
C GLY A 79 -2.31 -12.90 12.30
N LEU A 80 -1.63 -12.20 11.39
CA LEU A 80 -0.37 -12.65 10.82
C LEU A 80 0.75 -12.76 11.87
N ARG A 81 0.84 -11.81 12.81
CA ARG A 81 1.77 -11.90 13.94
C ARG A 81 1.50 -13.11 14.82
N GLN A 82 0.22 -13.36 15.10
CA GLN A 82 -0.18 -14.51 15.91
C GLN A 82 0.14 -15.83 15.19
N ALA A 83 -0.18 -15.94 13.91
CA ALA A 83 0.11 -17.12 13.09
C ALA A 83 1.61 -17.44 13.05
N ALA A 84 2.44 -16.45 12.77
CA ALA A 84 3.90 -16.59 12.78
C ALA A 84 4.42 -17.02 14.16
N SER A 85 3.94 -16.40 15.22
CA SER A 85 4.31 -16.77 16.60
C SER A 85 3.95 -18.20 16.95
N GLN A 86 2.77 -18.67 16.55
CA GLN A 86 2.32 -20.06 16.80
C GLN A 86 3.16 -21.08 16.01
N ALA A 87 3.60 -20.71 14.81
CA ALA A 87 4.49 -21.53 13.99
C ALA A 87 5.97 -21.46 14.41
N GLY A 88 6.33 -20.60 15.38
CA GLY A 88 7.70 -20.39 15.81
C GLY A 88 8.55 -19.64 14.76
N VAL A 89 7.91 -18.88 13.86
CA VAL A 89 8.54 -18.10 12.82
C VAL A 89 8.72 -16.65 13.27
N ASN A 90 9.94 -16.16 13.20
CA ASN A 90 10.24 -14.77 13.57
C ASN A 90 9.93 -13.83 12.42
N VAL A 91 9.03 -12.88 12.67
CA VAL A 91 8.66 -11.83 11.73
C VAL A 91 8.62 -10.45 12.41
N SER A 92 9.05 -9.44 11.70
CA SER A 92 8.81 -8.03 12.03
C SER A 92 7.78 -7.48 11.04
N ILE A 93 6.65 -6.97 11.53
CA ILE A 93 5.59 -6.41 10.66
C ILE A 93 5.44 -4.93 10.95
N ASN A 94 5.83 -4.12 9.99
CA ASN A 94 5.59 -2.68 9.99
C ASN A 94 4.25 -2.38 9.32
N HIS A 95 3.44 -1.49 9.90
CA HIS A 95 2.19 -1.06 9.28
C HIS A 95 1.88 0.39 9.57
N SER A 96 1.16 1.01 8.65
CA SER A 96 0.62 2.36 8.78
C SER A 96 -0.65 2.47 7.94
N ALA A 97 -1.79 2.81 8.58
CA ALA A 97 -3.10 2.87 7.93
C ALA A 97 -3.40 1.57 7.15
N SER A 98 -3.53 1.65 5.82
CA SER A 98 -3.84 0.52 4.94
C SER A 98 -2.61 -0.27 4.45
N LEU A 99 -1.43 0.11 4.88
CA LEU A 99 -0.14 -0.35 4.38
C LEU A 99 0.56 -1.23 5.39
N PHE A 100 1.17 -2.34 4.96
CA PHE A 100 2.05 -3.10 5.82
C PHE A 100 3.08 -3.90 5.02
N THR A 101 4.17 -4.32 5.69
CA THR A 101 5.16 -5.24 5.14
C THR A 101 5.55 -6.24 6.22
N ILE A 102 5.62 -7.53 5.84
CA ILE A 102 6.13 -8.60 6.69
C ILE A 102 7.60 -8.83 6.35
N PHE A 103 8.47 -8.68 7.32
CA PHE A 103 9.89 -9.00 7.20
C PHE A 103 10.20 -10.26 7.99
N PHE A 104 10.80 -11.26 7.37
CA PHE A 104 11.24 -12.49 8.04
C PHE A 104 12.57 -12.24 8.75
N THR A 105 12.49 -11.69 9.95
CA THR A 105 13.64 -11.32 10.78
C THR A 105 13.22 -11.25 12.25
N GLU A 106 14.18 -11.44 13.14
CA GLU A 106 14.00 -11.33 14.62
C GLU A 106 14.10 -9.88 15.10
N THR A 107 14.70 -9.01 14.30
CA THR A 107 14.97 -7.63 14.70
C THR A 107 13.91 -6.67 14.18
N PRO A 108 13.58 -5.59 14.91
CA PRO A 108 12.74 -4.52 14.38
C PRO A 108 13.35 -3.93 13.11
N VAL A 109 12.51 -3.68 12.11
CA VAL A 109 12.93 -3.08 10.84
C VAL A 109 12.58 -1.59 10.85
N ASP A 110 13.55 -0.76 11.20
CA ASP A 110 13.45 0.70 11.29
C ASP A 110 14.32 1.44 10.27
N SER A 111 15.07 0.70 9.47
CA SER A 111 16.00 1.24 8.49
C SER A 111 16.16 0.32 7.28
N TYR A 112 16.69 0.86 6.19
CA TYR A 112 17.03 0.07 5.01
C TYR A 112 18.03 -1.05 5.35
N ALA A 113 19.03 -0.76 6.17
CA ALA A 113 20.02 -1.75 6.59
C ALA A 113 19.36 -2.92 7.35
N ALA A 114 18.41 -2.63 8.25
CA ALA A 114 17.63 -3.65 8.96
C ALA A 114 16.75 -4.45 8.01
N ALA A 115 16.08 -3.81 7.05
CA ALA A 115 15.26 -4.51 6.06
C ALA A 115 16.09 -5.51 5.24
N MET A 116 17.32 -5.16 4.88
CA MET A 116 18.23 -6.01 4.10
C MET A 116 18.73 -7.24 4.86
N THR A 117 18.52 -7.35 6.17
CA THR A 117 18.84 -8.56 6.95
C THR A 117 17.74 -9.63 6.89
N SER A 118 16.62 -9.34 6.23
CA SER A 118 15.48 -10.26 6.14
C SER A 118 15.83 -11.54 5.38
N ASN A 119 15.28 -12.65 5.84
CA ASN A 119 15.43 -13.96 5.21
C ASN A 119 14.52 -14.07 3.98
N THR A 120 15.04 -13.71 2.81
CA THR A 120 14.31 -13.72 1.55
C THR A 120 13.93 -15.13 1.08
N GLU A 121 14.69 -16.17 1.45
CA GLU A 121 14.35 -17.55 1.11
C GLU A 121 13.14 -18.03 1.92
N GLN A 122 13.04 -17.65 3.18
CA GLN A 122 11.86 -17.96 4.00
C GLN A 122 10.62 -17.23 3.48
N PHE A 123 10.75 -15.96 3.08
CA PHE A 123 9.67 -15.23 2.42
C PHE A 123 9.21 -15.93 1.15
N LYS A 124 10.12 -16.42 0.32
CA LYS A 124 9.81 -17.13 -0.91
C LYS A 124 9.00 -18.41 -0.67
N VAL A 125 9.34 -19.17 0.36
CA VAL A 125 8.56 -20.37 0.76
C VAL A 125 7.16 -19.97 1.20
N PHE A 126 7.06 -18.96 2.05
CA PHE A 126 5.77 -18.41 2.51
C PHE A 126 4.93 -17.90 1.34
N PHE A 127 5.52 -17.09 0.44
CA PHE A 127 4.86 -16.58 -0.76
C PHE A 127 4.29 -17.73 -1.62
N GLN A 128 5.10 -18.75 -1.90
CA GLN A 128 4.66 -19.89 -2.71
C GLN A 128 3.52 -20.66 -2.04
N SER A 129 3.62 -20.90 -0.73
CA SER A 129 2.56 -21.56 0.03
C SER A 129 1.24 -20.77 0.02
N MET A 130 1.30 -19.45 0.15
CA MET A 130 0.13 -18.58 0.03
C MET A 130 -0.46 -18.63 -1.39
N LEU A 131 0.38 -18.58 -2.41
CA LEU A 131 -0.03 -18.64 -3.81
C LEU A 131 -0.73 -19.96 -4.13
N ASP A 132 -0.21 -21.07 -3.66
CA ASP A 132 -0.80 -22.42 -3.85
C ASP A 132 -2.18 -22.54 -3.19
N GLN A 133 -2.45 -21.73 -2.16
CA GLN A 133 -3.75 -21.61 -1.51
C GLN A 133 -4.68 -20.58 -2.18
N GLY A 134 -4.24 -19.93 -3.27
CA GLY A 134 -5.01 -18.93 -4.03
C GLY A 134 -4.86 -17.48 -3.54
N TYR A 135 -3.87 -17.19 -2.68
CA TYR A 135 -3.58 -15.84 -2.18
C TYR A 135 -2.35 -15.27 -2.87
N TYR A 136 -2.57 -14.33 -3.79
CA TYR A 136 -1.49 -13.66 -4.50
C TYR A 136 -0.99 -12.46 -3.70
N LEU A 137 0.21 -12.60 -3.16
CA LEU A 137 0.91 -11.56 -2.40
C LEU A 137 1.86 -10.76 -3.29
N PRO A 138 2.37 -9.61 -2.85
CA PRO A 138 3.51 -8.98 -3.52
C PRO A 138 4.69 -9.96 -3.61
N PRO A 139 5.30 -10.12 -4.79
CA PRO A 139 6.30 -11.16 -5.02
C PRO A 139 7.67 -10.90 -4.40
N SER A 140 7.92 -9.68 -3.92
CA SER A 140 9.18 -9.31 -3.28
C SER A 140 9.00 -9.08 -1.78
N GLN A 141 9.96 -9.58 -0.99
CA GLN A 141 10.07 -9.34 0.46
C GLN A 141 10.00 -7.84 0.82
N PHE A 142 10.46 -6.98 -0.09
CA PHE A 142 10.62 -5.55 0.16
C PHE A 142 9.44 -4.70 -0.34
N GLU A 143 8.40 -5.33 -0.85
CA GLU A 143 7.20 -4.64 -1.28
C GLU A 143 6.22 -4.42 -0.13
N CYS A 144 5.49 -3.32 -0.23
CA CYS A 144 4.41 -3.00 0.68
C CYS A 144 3.11 -3.68 0.23
N TRP A 145 2.37 -4.22 1.18
CA TRP A 145 1.05 -4.79 0.97
C TRP A 145 -0.02 -3.74 1.24
N PHE A 146 -1.14 -3.87 0.55
CA PHE A 146 -2.23 -2.90 0.63
C PHE A 146 -3.55 -3.59 0.95
N VAL A 147 -4.22 -3.11 1.99
CA VAL A 147 -5.61 -3.46 2.28
C VAL A 147 -6.52 -2.38 1.73
N SER A 148 -7.63 -2.77 1.14
CA SER A 148 -8.63 -1.86 0.59
C SER A 148 -10.00 -2.10 1.21
N GLN A 149 -10.92 -1.17 0.98
CA GLN A 149 -12.31 -1.31 1.42
C GLN A 149 -13.01 -2.52 0.77
N ALA A 150 -12.58 -2.93 -0.42
CA ALA A 150 -13.14 -4.07 -1.14
C ALA A 150 -12.87 -5.42 -0.48
N HIS A 151 -11.81 -5.55 0.34
CA HIS A 151 -11.61 -6.77 1.12
C HIS A 151 -12.71 -6.92 2.17
N SER A 152 -13.43 -8.03 2.14
CA SER A 152 -14.42 -8.37 3.15
C SER A 152 -13.76 -8.82 4.46
N ASP A 153 -14.54 -8.88 5.53
CA ASP A 153 -14.05 -9.49 6.78
C ASP A 153 -13.73 -10.97 6.64
N GLU A 154 -14.41 -11.65 5.71
CA GLU A 154 -14.15 -13.04 5.36
C GLU A 154 -12.82 -13.18 4.62
N ASP A 155 -12.51 -12.30 3.67
CA ASP A 155 -11.21 -12.29 2.99
C ASP A 155 -10.07 -12.11 3.99
N ILE A 156 -10.21 -11.19 4.95
CA ILE A 156 -9.22 -10.98 6.01
C ILE A 156 -9.04 -12.24 6.87
N ALA A 157 -10.15 -12.85 7.32
CA ALA A 157 -10.11 -14.06 8.13
C ALA A 157 -9.49 -15.24 7.38
N ASN A 158 -9.89 -15.46 6.14
CA ASN A 158 -9.37 -16.54 5.30
C ASN A 158 -7.89 -16.34 4.95
N THR A 159 -7.43 -15.10 4.77
CA THR A 159 -6.01 -14.79 4.56
C THR A 159 -5.18 -15.17 5.79
N ILE A 160 -5.69 -14.89 7.01
CA ILE A 160 -5.02 -15.29 8.25
C ILE A 160 -4.93 -16.82 8.35
N LEU A 161 -6.03 -17.55 8.08
CA LEU A 161 -6.05 -19.01 8.10
C LEU A 161 -5.11 -19.63 7.05
N ALA A 162 -4.96 -19.01 5.90
CA ALA A 162 -4.00 -19.44 4.89
C ALA A 162 -2.55 -19.21 5.36
N ALA A 163 -2.30 -18.08 6.01
CA ALA A 163 -0.99 -17.76 6.56
C ALA A 163 -0.58 -18.71 7.70
N GLU A 164 -1.51 -19.14 8.56
CA GLU A 164 -1.26 -20.15 9.60
C GLU A 164 -0.68 -21.47 9.04
N LYS A 165 -1.08 -21.83 7.81
CA LYS A 165 -0.58 -23.02 7.11
C LYS A 165 0.72 -22.77 6.34
N ALA A 166 0.99 -21.49 6.03
CA ALA A 166 2.12 -21.08 5.21
C ALA A 166 3.38 -20.78 6.03
N PHE A 167 3.22 -20.36 7.29
CA PHE A 167 4.32 -20.20 8.23
C PHE A 167 4.83 -21.54 8.74
#